data_5bb8e7e46e9d01e7959a97b5f2f5c65e
#
_entry.id   5bb8e7e46e9d01e7959a97b5f2f5c65e
#
_cell.length_a   1.000
_cell.length_b   1.000
_cell.length_c   1.000
_cell.angle_alpha   90.00
_cell.angle_beta   90.00
_cell.angle_gamma   90.00
#
_symmetry.space_group_name_H-M   'P 1'
#
loop_
_entity.id
_entity.type
_entity.pdbx_description
1 polymer ?
#
loop_
_entity_poly.entity_id
_entity_poly.type
_entity_poly.pdbx_seq_one_letter_code
_entity_poly.pdbx_strand_id
1 'polypeptide(L)'
;MVLSGVSMGAAIVMMAAGLELPANVRGIIADCGYNSPKDILIQVMTDVGYPKWPTYPLIRLGGRLFGGFDVEAASAETAMARCTVPVLFIHGDDDRFVPCWMSKKDFDACAAPKTLVIVPSAPHAISFVVAPDTYRAAVRKFLQDIGVMEKQPIG
;
A
#
# COMPACT_ATOMS: atom_id res chain seq x y z
N MET A 1 -5.10 6.93 -16.79
CA MET A 1 -5.68 6.87 -15.44
C MET A 1 -4.60 6.41 -14.46
N VAL A 2 -4.59 6.92 -13.23
CA VAL A 2 -3.74 6.44 -12.13
C VAL A 2 -4.66 5.97 -11.01
N LEU A 3 -4.40 4.79 -10.46
CA LEU A 3 -5.09 4.30 -9.27
C LEU A 3 -4.36 4.87 -8.05
N SER A 4 -5.10 5.41 -7.10
CA SER A 4 -4.52 5.96 -5.88
C SER A 4 -5.34 5.56 -4.66
N GLY A 5 -4.67 5.28 -3.57
CA GLY A 5 -5.31 4.93 -2.31
C GLY A 5 -4.46 5.26 -1.10
N VAL A 6 -5.12 5.45 0.03
CA VAL A 6 -4.51 5.69 1.34
C VAL A 6 -4.95 4.58 2.29
N SER A 7 -4.04 4.07 3.10
CA SER A 7 -4.31 3.02 4.09
C SER A 7 -4.97 1.77 3.47
N MET A 8 -6.17 1.40 3.87
CA MET A 8 -6.94 0.31 3.26
C MET A 8 -7.13 0.51 1.74
N GLY A 9 -7.35 1.75 1.29
CA GLY A 9 -7.45 2.08 -0.13
C GLY A 9 -6.15 1.79 -0.88
N ALA A 10 -4.99 2.01 -0.26
CA ALA A 10 -3.69 1.66 -0.84
C ALA A 10 -3.53 0.13 -0.98
N ALA A 11 -3.90 -0.63 0.05
CA ALA A 11 -3.88 -2.09 -0.01
C ALA A 11 -4.81 -2.61 -1.13
N ILE A 12 -6.00 -2.02 -1.29
CA ILE A 12 -6.95 -2.40 -2.33
C ILE A 12 -6.38 -2.14 -3.74
N VAL A 13 -5.82 -0.96 -4.01
CA VAL A 13 -5.26 -0.67 -5.34
C VAL A 13 -4.01 -1.51 -5.64
N MET A 14 -3.22 -1.85 -4.62
CA MET A 14 -2.10 -2.79 -4.75
C MET A 14 -2.59 -4.22 -5.05
N MET A 15 -3.61 -4.71 -4.33
CA MET A 15 -4.20 -6.03 -4.63
C MET A 15 -4.83 -6.09 -6.02
N ALA A 16 -5.48 -5.00 -6.46
CA ALA A 16 -6.03 -4.91 -7.82
C ALA A 16 -4.95 -4.99 -8.90
N ALA A 17 -3.72 -4.53 -8.62
CA ALA A 17 -2.60 -4.62 -9.56
C ALA A 17 -2.13 -6.04 -9.86
N GLY A 18 -2.51 -7.02 -9.05
CA GLY A 18 -2.29 -8.44 -9.33
C GLY A 18 -3.30 -9.05 -10.31
N LEU A 19 -4.31 -8.29 -10.69
CA LEU A 19 -5.31 -8.66 -11.70
C LEU A 19 -4.92 -8.11 -13.07
N GLU A 20 -5.66 -8.49 -14.10
CA GLU A 20 -5.52 -7.89 -15.43
C GLU A 20 -6.09 -6.46 -15.40
N LEU A 21 -5.21 -5.47 -15.43
CA LEU A 21 -5.60 -4.07 -15.40
C LEU A 21 -5.99 -3.58 -16.81
N PRO A 22 -7.01 -2.69 -16.92
CA PRO A 22 -7.31 -2.01 -18.18
C PRO A 22 -6.09 -1.26 -18.73
N ALA A 23 -5.88 -1.29 -20.05
CA ALA A 23 -4.71 -0.70 -20.73
C ALA A 23 -4.51 0.80 -20.49
N ASN A 24 -5.55 1.52 -20.07
CA ASN A 24 -5.47 2.93 -19.71
C ASN A 24 -4.99 3.20 -18.28
N VAL A 25 -4.77 2.17 -17.45
CA VAL A 25 -4.11 2.32 -16.14
C VAL A 25 -2.60 2.47 -16.37
N ARG A 26 -2.05 3.61 -15.99
CA ARG A 26 -0.66 4.00 -16.25
C ARG A 26 0.24 3.88 -15.02
N GLY A 27 -0.32 3.73 -13.83
CA GLY A 27 0.44 3.59 -12.60
C GLY A 27 -0.44 3.60 -11.36
N ILE A 28 0.20 3.34 -10.21
CA ILE A 28 -0.43 3.23 -8.89
C ILE A 28 0.31 4.14 -7.92
N ILE A 29 -0.45 4.83 -7.05
CA ILE A 29 0.07 5.55 -5.88
C ILE A 29 -0.53 4.91 -4.63
N ALA A 30 0.31 4.32 -3.80
CA ALA A 30 -0.07 3.62 -2.58
C ALA A 30 0.53 4.34 -1.36
N ASP A 31 -0.32 5.00 -0.57
CA ASP A 31 0.08 5.72 0.64
C ASP A 31 -0.30 4.92 1.89
N CYS A 32 0.66 4.61 2.75
CA CYS A 32 0.56 3.87 4.02
C CYS A 32 -0.29 2.58 3.94
N GLY A 33 -0.16 1.83 2.85
CA GLY A 33 -0.87 0.55 2.68
C GLY A 33 -0.25 -0.57 3.51
N TYR A 34 -1.05 -1.60 3.80
CA TYR A 34 -0.57 -2.84 4.44
C TYR A 34 -0.36 -3.94 3.40
N ASN A 35 0.62 -4.82 3.65
CA ASN A 35 1.02 -5.87 2.74
C ASN A 35 0.03 -7.06 2.68
N SER A 36 -0.69 -7.33 3.77
CA SER A 36 -1.70 -8.40 3.80
C SER A 36 -2.75 -8.18 4.87
N PRO A 37 -4.01 -8.65 4.67
CA PRO A 37 -5.04 -8.66 5.72
C PRO A 37 -4.59 -9.43 6.96
N LYS A 38 -3.82 -10.51 6.78
CA LYS A 38 -3.26 -11.28 7.88
C LYS A 38 -2.35 -10.43 8.76
N ASP A 39 -1.36 -9.77 8.16
CA ASP A 39 -0.33 -9.05 8.90
C ASP A 39 -0.92 -7.84 9.64
N ILE A 40 -1.85 -7.11 9.00
CA ILE A 40 -2.52 -5.99 9.68
C ILE A 40 -3.44 -6.46 10.81
N LEU A 41 -4.17 -7.56 10.66
CA LEU A 41 -4.96 -8.14 11.74
C LEU A 41 -4.09 -8.56 12.93
N ILE A 42 -2.96 -9.22 12.67
CA ILE A 42 -2.01 -9.61 13.71
C ILE A 42 -1.41 -8.38 14.39
N GLN A 43 -1.11 -7.32 13.64
CA GLN A 43 -0.62 -6.05 14.20
C GLN A 43 -1.66 -5.44 15.15
N VAL A 44 -2.89 -5.24 14.68
CA VAL A 44 -3.98 -4.68 15.50
C VAL A 44 -4.23 -5.52 16.75
N MET A 45 -4.27 -6.85 16.64
CA MET A 45 -4.41 -7.74 17.79
C MET A 45 -3.28 -7.54 18.82
N THR A 46 -2.04 -7.37 18.33
CA THR A 46 -0.88 -7.14 19.20
C THR A 46 -1.02 -5.81 19.92
N ASP A 47 -1.43 -4.75 19.22
CA ASP A 47 -1.57 -3.40 19.77
C ASP A 47 -2.66 -3.31 20.86
N VAL A 48 -3.75 -4.08 20.71
CA VAL A 48 -4.83 -4.14 21.72
C VAL A 48 -4.61 -5.23 22.77
N GLY A 49 -3.48 -5.94 22.72
CA GLY A 49 -3.10 -6.93 23.74
C GLY A 49 -3.80 -8.29 23.61
N TYR A 50 -4.40 -8.60 22.45
CA TYR A 50 -4.98 -9.93 22.24
C TYR A 50 -3.90 -10.96 21.86
N PRO A 51 -3.96 -12.20 22.39
CA PRO A 51 -3.03 -13.26 22.01
C PRO A 51 -3.28 -13.68 20.55
N LYS A 52 -2.19 -13.85 19.81
CA LYS A 52 -2.27 -14.30 18.40
C LYS A 52 -2.93 -15.68 18.28
N TRP A 53 -2.66 -16.56 19.22
CA TRP A 53 -3.30 -17.86 19.37
C TRP A 53 -4.19 -17.88 20.63
N PRO A 54 -5.47 -18.31 20.58
CA PRO A 54 -6.18 -18.85 19.39
C PRO A 54 -6.95 -17.79 18.57
N THR A 55 -6.77 -16.49 18.85
CA THR A 55 -7.64 -15.42 18.31
C THR A 55 -7.60 -15.35 16.79
N TYR A 56 -6.39 -15.34 16.17
CA TYR A 56 -6.29 -15.25 14.72
C TYR A 56 -6.96 -16.43 13.98
N PRO A 57 -6.73 -17.71 14.34
CA PRO A 57 -7.47 -18.83 13.74
C PRO A 57 -8.98 -18.72 13.87
N LEU A 58 -9.49 -18.19 14.99
CA LEU A 58 -10.93 -17.98 15.18
C LEU A 58 -11.48 -16.88 14.28
N ILE A 59 -10.77 -15.76 14.11
CA ILE A 59 -11.12 -14.70 13.15
C ILE A 59 -11.17 -15.27 11.74
N ARG A 60 -10.14 -16.02 11.32
CA ARG A 60 -10.09 -16.65 10.00
C ARG A 60 -11.23 -17.63 9.77
N LEU A 61 -11.53 -18.47 10.77
CA LEU A 61 -12.66 -19.42 10.72
C LEU A 61 -13.99 -18.66 10.61
N GLY A 62 -14.18 -17.60 11.41
CA GLY A 62 -15.37 -16.75 11.35
C GLY A 62 -15.57 -16.10 9.98
N GLY A 63 -14.49 -15.57 9.37
CA GLY A 63 -14.51 -15.04 8.02
C GLY A 63 -14.98 -16.07 6.98
N ARG A 64 -14.49 -17.31 7.07
CA ARG A 64 -14.89 -18.40 6.18
C ARG A 64 -16.33 -18.86 6.37
N LEU A 65 -16.78 -19.03 7.63
CA LEU A 65 -18.09 -19.59 7.93
C LEU A 65 -19.23 -18.57 7.77
N PHE A 66 -18.99 -17.31 8.18
CA PHE A 66 -20.04 -16.28 8.23
C PHE A 66 -19.85 -15.20 7.18
N GLY A 67 -18.60 -14.89 6.79
CA GLY A 67 -18.29 -13.87 5.79
C GLY A 67 -18.16 -14.39 4.37
N GLY A 68 -17.98 -15.70 4.18
CA GLY A 68 -17.77 -16.31 2.86
C GLY A 68 -16.43 -15.95 2.23
N PHE A 69 -15.43 -15.46 3.01
CA PHE A 69 -14.09 -15.10 2.53
C PHE A 69 -12.99 -15.66 3.42
N ASP A 70 -11.80 -15.83 2.84
CA ASP A 70 -10.59 -16.15 3.59
C ASP A 70 -9.67 -14.92 3.62
N VAL A 71 -9.31 -14.45 4.80
CA VAL A 71 -8.40 -13.31 5.00
C VAL A 71 -7.00 -13.52 4.40
N GLU A 72 -6.62 -14.76 4.09
CA GLU A 72 -5.35 -15.11 3.43
C GLU A 72 -5.47 -15.33 1.91
N ALA A 73 -6.68 -15.19 1.33
CA ALA A 73 -6.90 -15.42 -0.10
C ALA A 73 -6.24 -14.38 -1.00
N ALA A 74 -6.00 -13.17 -0.50
CA ALA A 74 -5.36 -12.09 -1.23
C ALA A 74 -4.38 -11.32 -0.34
N SER A 75 -3.28 -10.86 -0.92
CA SER A 75 -2.36 -9.93 -0.28
C SER A 75 -1.77 -8.95 -1.29
N ALA A 76 -1.48 -7.75 -0.84
CA ALA A 76 -0.82 -6.74 -1.67
C ALA A 76 0.60 -7.23 -2.06
N GLU A 77 1.35 -7.81 -1.14
CA GLU A 77 2.67 -8.39 -1.40
C GLU A 77 2.64 -9.40 -2.57
N THR A 78 1.71 -10.35 -2.54
CA THR A 78 1.58 -11.35 -3.63
C THR A 78 1.13 -10.71 -4.94
N ALA A 79 0.27 -9.71 -4.88
CA ALA A 79 -0.19 -8.97 -6.06
C ALA A 79 0.93 -8.14 -6.68
N MET A 80 1.75 -7.47 -5.84
CA MET A 80 2.90 -6.68 -6.30
C MET A 80 3.93 -7.52 -7.07
N ALA A 81 4.12 -8.78 -6.72
CA ALA A 81 5.00 -9.70 -7.47
C ALA A 81 4.55 -9.93 -8.93
N ARG A 82 3.30 -9.60 -9.26
CA ARG A 82 2.73 -9.71 -10.61
C ARG A 82 2.36 -8.35 -11.21
N CYS A 83 2.64 -7.26 -10.50
CA CYS A 83 2.34 -5.92 -10.96
C CYS A 83 3.15 -5.57 -12.22
N THR A 84 2.50 -5.00 -13.22
CA THR A 84 3.10 -4.64 -14.51
C THR A 84 3.15 -3.12 -14.74
N VAL A 85 2.50 -2.33 -13.91
CA VAL A 85 2.46 -0.87 -14.02
C VAL A 85 3.30 -0.21 -12.94
N PRO A 86 3.94 0.94 -13.21
CA PRO A 86 4.76 1.65 -12.22
C PRO A 86 4.02 1.96 -10.93
N VAL A 87 4.71 1.87 -9.78
CA VAL A 87 4.14 2.10 -8.46
C VAL A 87 4.96 3.11 -7.66
N LEU A 88 4.28 4.12 -7.12
CA LEU A 88 4.80 5.01 -6.10
C LEU A 88 4.25 4.58 -4.73
N PHE A 89 5.14 4.16 -3.84
CA PHE A 89 4.83 3.90 -2.44
C PHE A 89 5.22 5.13 -1.61
N ILE A 90 4.34 5.57 -0.72
CA ILE A 90 4.60 6.63 0.25
C ILE A 90 4.23 6.11 1.64
N HIS A 91 5.06 6.37 2.66
CA HIS A 91 4.75 5.93 4.02
C HIS A 91 5.47 6.80 5.05
N GLY A 92 4.81 7.07 6.16
CA GLY A 92 5.43 7.71 7.31
C GLY A 92 6.22 6.71 8.16
N ASP A 93 7.37 7.08 8.69
CA ASP A 93 8.18 6.17 9.51
C ASP A 93 7.72 6.08 10.98
N ASP A 94 6.89 7.02 11.47
CA ASP A 94 6.24 6.96 12.79
C ASP A 94 4.79 6.42 12.70
N ASP A 95 4.46 5.71 11.62
CA ASP A 95 3.15 5.06 11.49
C ASP A 95 3.10 3.82 12.40
N ARG A 96 2.36 3.96 13.51
CA ARG A 96 2.18 2.91 14.52
C ARG A 96 0.96 2.03 14.26
N PHE A 97 0.04 2.47 13.38
CA PHE A 97 -1.16 1.70 13.05
C PHE A 97 -0.90 0.72 11.91
N VAL A 98 -0.31 1.20 10.81
CA VAL A 98 0.21 0.37 9.73
C VAL A 98 1.73 0.57 9.70
N PRO A 99 2.52 -0.31 10.34
CA PRO A 99 3.96 -0.11 10.41
C PRO A 99 4.61 -0.04 9.04
N CYS A 100 5.54 0.91 8.87
CA CYS A 100 6.22 1.22 7.61
C CYS A 100 6.89 0.00 6.95
N TRP A 101 7.25 -1.04 7.73
CA TRP A 101 7.81 -2.29 7.18
C TRP A 101 6.85 -3.01 6.23
N MET A 102 5.52 -2.80 6.36
CA MET A 102 4.52 -3.40 5.46
C MET A 102 4.67 -2.86 4.04
N SER A 103 4.75 -1.54 3.86
CA SER A 103 5.02 -0.97 2.53
C SER A 103 6.41 -1.32 2.00
N LYS A 104 7.41 -1.53 2.87
CA LYS A 104 8.73 -2.01 2.43
C LYS A 104 8.64 -3.42 1.85
N LYS A 105 7.87 -4.32 2.46
CA LYS A 105 7.59 -5.65 1.90
C LYS A 105 6.93 -5.57 0.52
N ASP A 106 5.90 -4.73 0.38
CA ASP A 106 5.22 -4.54 -0.89
C ASP A 106 6.16 -3.97 -1.95
N PHE A 107 6.98 -2.99 -1.56
CA PHE A 107 8.01 -2.43 -2.43
C PHE A 107 9.01 -3.51 -2.86
N ASP A 108 9.54 -4.31 -1.95
CA ASP A 108 10.53 -5.35 -2.28
C ASP A 108 9.93 -6.39 -3.22
N ALA A 109 8.69 -6.80 -3.00
CA ALA A 109 7.97 -7.77 -3.82
C ALA A 109 7.59 -7.24 -5.21
N CYS A 110 7.42 -5.92 -5.38
CA CYS A 110 6.92 -5.33 -6.62
C CYS A 110 7.84 -5.59 -7.81
N ALA A 111 7.32 -6.24 -8.86
CA ALA A 111 8.04 -6.57 -10.08
C ALA A 111 8.16 -5.40 -11.08
N ALA A 112 7.28 -4.41 -10.99
CA ALA A 112 7.24 -3.26 -11.88
C ALA A 112 8.24 -2.16 -11.47
N PRO A 113 8.51 -1.15 -12.31
CA PRO A 113 9.22 0.07 -11.90
C PRO A 113 8.59 0.67 -10.65
N LYS A 114 9.40 0.98 -9.65
CA LYS A 114 8.92 1.34 -8.32
C LYS A 114 9.74 2.44 -7.68
N THR A 115 9.07 3.26 -6.88
CA THR A 115 9.69 4.30 -6.05
C THR A 115 9.10 4.21 -4.65
N LEU A 116 9.94 4.32 -3.62
CA LEU A 116 9.51 4.37 -2.22
C LEU A 116 9.94 5.70 -1.62
N VAL A 117 8.99 6.42 -1.03
CA VAL A 117 9.22 7.68 -0.30
C VAL A 117 8.83 7.46 1.15
N ILE A 118 9.81 7.52 2.05
CA ILE A 118 9.58 7.50 3.48
C ILE A 118 9.55 8.94 3.99
N VAL A 119 8.48 9.30 4.68
CA VAL A 119 8.31 10.63 5.28
C VAL A 119 8.69 10.56 6.75
N PRO A 120 9.79 11.24 7.17
CA PRO A 120 10.23 11.20 8.56
C PRO A 120 9.18 11.76 9.53
N SER A 121 9.03 11.10 10.67
CA SER A 121 8.11 11.47 11.77
C SER A 121 6.64 11.64 11.37
N ALA A 122 6.22 11.08 10.25
CA ALA A 122 4.83 11.11 9.83
C ALA A 122 4.06 9.91 10.41
N PRO A 123 3.03 10.16 11.24
CA PRO A 123 2.05 9.15 11.65
C PRO A 123 1.17 8.66 10.50
N HIS A 124 0.25 7.73 10.82
CA HIS A 124 -0.63 7.09 9.85
C HIS A 124 -1.45 8.09 9.02
N ALA A 125 -1.40 7.93 7.70
CA ALA A 125 -2.21 8.65 6.71
C ALA A 125 -2.04 10.19 6.68
N ILE A 126 -0.98 10.74 7.29
CA ILE A 126 -0.74 12.19 7.31
C ILE A 126 0.61 12.61 6.70
N SER A 127 1.25 11.74 5.92
CA SER A 127 2.51 12.04 5.22
C SER A 127 2.45 13.35 4.43
N PHE A 128 1.31 13.62 3.77
CA PHE A 128 1.07 14.88 3.04
C PHE A 128 1.06 16.10 3.97
N VAL A 129 0.50 15.99 5.17
CA VAL A 129 0.39 17.09 6.12
C VAL A 129 1.75 17.41 6.74
N VAL A 130 2.54 16.37 7.05
CA VAL A 130 3.86 16.51 7.69
C VAL A 130 4.90 17.07 6.71
N ALA A 131 4.91 16.59 5.47
CA ALA A 131 5.89 16.99 4.46
C ALA A 131 5.24 17.27 3.09
N PRO A 132 4.42 18.35 2.96
CA PRO A 132 3.62 18.60 1.77
C PRO A 132 4.48 18.79 0.51
N ASP A 133 5.63 19.42 0.61
CA ASP A 133 6.49 19.68 -0.56
C ASP A 133 7.18 18.40 -1.04
N THR A 134 7.68 17.58 -0.12
CA THR A 134 8.25 16.26 -0.44
C THR A 134 7.20 15.36 -1.09
N TYR A 135 5.99 15.32 -0.52
CA TYR A 135 4.89 14.53 -1.05
C TYR A 135 4.49 14.97 -2.45
N ARG A 136 4.27 16.30 -2.64
CA ARG A 136 3.93 16.88 -3.96
C ARG A 136 5.02 16.64 -4.99
N ALA A 137 6.29 16.79 -4.61
CA ALA A 137 7.42 16.54 -5.50
C ALA A 137 7.47 15.09 -5.95
N ALA A 138 7.28 14.13 -5.03
CA ALA A 138 7.25 12.70 -5.33
C ALA A 138 6.12 12.35 -6.29
N VAL A 139 4.89 12.80 -6.00
CA VAL A 139 3.73 12.56 -6.86
C VAL A 139 3.91 13.20 -8.22
N ARG A 140 4.36 14.46 -8.29
CA ARG A 140 4.61 15.16 -9.57
C ARG A 140 5.64 14.43 -10.42
N LYS A 141 6.78 14.06 -9.81
CA LYS A 141 7.82 13.31 -10.51
C LYS A 141 7.28 11.99 -11.04
N PHE A 142 6.57 11.23 -10.24
CA PHE A 142 5.96 9.98 -10.66
C PHE A 142 5.01 10.16 -11.84
N LEU A 143 4.11 11.16 -11.78
CA LEU A 143 3.17 11.44 -12.89
C LEU A 143 3.86 11.85 -14.18
N GLN A 144 4.99 12.57 -14.08
CA GLN A 144 5.85 12.91 -15.23
C GLN A 144 6.55 11.69 -15.81
N ASP A 145 7.11 10.83 -14.95
CA ASP A 145 7.84 9.63 -15.36
C ASP A 145 6.94 8.62 -16.10
N ILE A 146 5.65 8.52 -15.72
CA ILE A 146 4.68 7.66 -16.39
C ILE A 146 3.92 8.36 -17.55
N GLY A 147 4.28 9.60 -17.90
CA GLY A 147 3.70 10.35 -19.02
C GLY A 147 2.23 10.74 -18.84
N VAL A 148 1.78 10.95 -17.59
CA VAL A 148 0.43 11.46 -17.25
C VAL A 148 0.44 12.98 -17.07
N MET A 149 1.59 13.56 -16.77
CA MET A 149 1.80 15.00 -16.63
C MET A 149 2.98 15.43 -17.53
N GLU A 150 2.84 16.59 -18.18
CA GLU A 150 3.95 17.16 -18.99
C GLU A 150 5.13 17.54 -18.07
N LYS A 151 6.34 17.30 -18.60
CA LYS A 151 7.56 17.81 -17.95
C LYS A 151 7.56 19.33 -18.12
N GLN A 152 7.54 20.08 -17.03
CA GLN A 152 7.76 21.52 -17.12
C GLN A 152 9.18 21.77 -17.68
N PRO A 153 9.34 22.65 -18.69
CA PRO A 153 10.67 23.04 -19.12
C PRO A 153 11.45 23.60 -17.94
N ILE A 154 12.68 23.12 -17.78
CA ILE A 154 13.63 23.68 -16.83
C ILE A 154 13.94 25.10 -17.31
N GLY A 155 13.39 26.12 -16.64
CA GLY A 155 13.70 27.53 -16.89
C GLY A 155 15.09 27.89 -16.39
#